data_bf11e5df7eb53fc4ed7bf07ccb95ec2c
#
_entry.id   bf11e5df7eb53fc4ed7bf07ccb95ec2c
#
_cell.length_a   1.000
_cell.length_b   1.000
_cell.length_c   1.000
_cell.angle_alpha   90.00
_cell.angle_beta   90.00
_cell.angle_gamma   90.00
#
_symmetry.space_group_name_H-M   'P 1'
#
loop_
_entity.id
_entity.type
_entity.pdbx_description
1 polymer ?
#
loop_
_entity_poly.entity_id
_entity_poly.type
_entity_poly.pdbx_seq_one_letter_code
_entity_poly.pdbx_strand_id
1 'polypeptide(L)'
;MILQPMAAIPLMISAGAIGITLIYASILDLRERRVPHKTWRPALVIAVPVAVWVYVLTFIADWRTAAAYLTLAAVFCGFFYLFQAMNLFGGADAYALIVITACIPFHPFETIFGTSPLGFFPFTVLINAVLINIVAPLAILLKNLIEGNRAPLSCLFLGFPVSGEKIQNEFGFVMEDIEEGEDGRLVRRFIGFTESLRRIIRGERRIYTKDLRQHPDEYQKELTLYRKAGRVWISYGIPFIIPITAGFLTALFVGDIFFVIMKAIAGM
;
A
#
# COMPACT_ATOMS: atom_id res chain seq x y z
N MET A 1 4.27 -20.32 20.19
CA MET A 1 5.69 -20.77 20.20
C MET A 1 6.50 -19.65 20.83
N ILE A 2 7.03 -19.84 22.02
CA ILE A 2 7.87 -18.85 22.69
C ILE A 2 9.23 -18.90 21.97
N LEU A 3 9.58 -17.86 21.24
CA LEU A 3 10.93 -17.69 20.69
C LEU A 3 11.92 -17.77 21.85
N GLN A 4 12.97 -18.59 21.68
CA GLN A 4 14.03 -18.62 22.68
C GLN A 4 14.57 -17.19 22.88
N PRO A 5 14.90 -16.77 24.10
CA PRO A 5 15.40 -15.42 24.40
C PRO A 5 16.56 -14.98 23.48
N MET A 6 17.36 -15.95 23.02
CA MET A 6 18.49 -15.74 22.10
C MET A 6 18.07 -15.22 20.70
N ALA A 7 16.82 -15.44 20.26
CA ALA A 7 16.32 -14.94 18.97
C ALA A 7 15.51 -13.64 19.13
N ALA A 8 14.91 -13.40 20.30
CA ALA A 8 14.02 -12.27 20.53
C ALA A 8 14.75 -10.91 20.41
N ILE A 9 15.88 -10.73 21.12
CA ILE A 9 16.63 -9.46 21.12
C ILE A 9 17.15 -9.09 19.73
N PRO A 10 17.85 -9.99 18.99
CA PRO A 10 18.26 -9.68 17.62
C PRO A 10 17.07 -9.34 16.71
N LEU A 11 15.95 -10.06 16.83
CA LEU A 11 14.75 -9.80 16.04
C LEU A 11 14.11 -8.44 16.36
N MET A 12 14.15 -7.99 17.63
CA MET A 12 13.73 -6.64 18.02
C MET A 12 14.60 -5.57 17.38
N ILE A 13 15.92 -5.77 17.32
CA ILE A 13 16.85 -4.86 16.63
C ILE A 13 16.51 -4.77 15.13
N SER A 14 16.28 -5.93 14.50
CA SER A 14 15.85 -6.01 13.11
C SER A 14 14.53 -5.27 12.87
N ALA A 15 13.54 -5.49 13.74
CA ALA A 15 12.25 -4.81 13.68
C ALA A 15 12.38 -3.29 13.85
N GLY A 16 13.25 -2.84 14.75
CA GLY A 16 13.57 -1.43 14.94
C GLY A 16 14.18 -0.81 13.68
N ALA A 17 15.18 -1.46 13.09
CA ALA A 17 15.84 -0.99 11.88
C ALA A 17 14.87 -0.91 10.69
N ILE A 18 14.02 -1.93 10.49
CA ILE A 18 13.00 -1.94 9.45
C ILE A 18 11.92 -0.90 9.75
N GLY A 19 11.46 -0.74 10.99
CA GLY A 19 10.48 0.26 11.38
C GLY A 19 10.94 1.69 11.10
N ILE A 20 12.18 2.03 11.45
CA ILE A 20 12.77 3.34 11.14
C ILE A 20 12.83 3.54 9.61
N THR A 21 13.21 2.51 8.87
CA THR A 21 13.27 2.59 7.40
C THR A 21 11.89 2.76 6.78
N LEU A 22 10.86 2.09 7.30
CA LEU A 22 9.47 2.25 6.87
C LEU A 22 8.95 3.67 7.12
N ILE A 23 9.22 4.24 8.29
CA ILE A 23 8.85 5.64 8.61
C ILE A 23 9.53 6.59 7.62
N TYR A 24 10.83 6.42 7.39
CA TYR A 24 11.56 7.25 6.45
C TYR A 24 11.04 7.08 5.01
N ALA A 25 10.78 5.84 4.58
CA ALA A 25 10.19 5.55 3.28
C ALA A 25 8.81 6.18 3.10
N SER A 26 7.98 6.18 4.15
CA SER A 26 6.68 6.86 4.16
C SER A 26 6.80 8.37 3.96
N ILE A 27 7.79 9.00 4.60
CA ILE A 27 8.07 10.44 4.43
C ILE A 27 8.52 10.73 2.99
N LEU A 28 9.40 9.91 2.42
CA LEU A 28 9.85 10.06 1.03
C LEU A 28 8.67 9.90 0.05
N ASP A 29 7.83 8.91 0.28
CA ASP A 29 6.70 8.65 -0.62
C ASP A 29 5.64 9.76 -0.56
N LEU A 30 5.43 10.37 0.61
CA LEU A 30 4.58 11.56 0.73
C LEU A 30 5.13 12.77 -0.05
N ARG A 31 6.45 12.96 -0.02
CA ARG A 31 7.09 14.14 -0.62
C ARG A 31 7.34 13.98 -2.11
N GLU A 32 7.89 12.83 -2.49
CA GLU A 32 8.46 12.61 -3.83
C GLU A 32 7.67 11.57 -4.65
N ARG A 33 6.71 10.87 -4.02
CA ARG A 33 6.00 9.72 -4.61
C ARG A 33 6.98 8.68 -5.17
N ARG A 34 8.11 8.53 -4.51
CA ARG A 34 9.20 7.62 -4.88
C ARG A 34 9.99 7.18 -3.66
N VAL A 35 10.22 5.88 -3.54
CA VAL A 35 11.13 5.31 -2.53
C VAL A 35 12.26 4.58 -3.27
N PRO A 36 13.47 5.14 -3.29
CA PRO A 36 14.61 4.50 -3.94
C PRO A 36 15.00 3.19 -3.24
N HIS A 37 15.43 2.17 -4.00
CA HIS A 37 15.88 0.89 -3.43
C HIS A 37 17.04 1.04 -2.44
N LYS A 38 17.89 2.07 -2.60
CA LYS A 38 18.99 2.36 -1.67
C LYS A 38 18.53 2.68 -0.24
N THR A 39 17.28 3.13 -0.07
CA THR A 39 16.66 3.43 1.23
C THR A 39 16.63 2.20 2.15
N TRP A 40 16.50 1.02 1.59
CA TRP A 40 16.38 -0.24 2.33
C TRP A 40 17.72 -0.85 2.75
N ARG A 41 18.83 -0.44 2.11
CA ARG A 41 20.16 -1.04 2.31
C ARG A 41 20.62 -1.05 3.77
N PRO A 42 20.52 0.06 4.55
CA PRO A 42 20.95 0.06 5.94
C PRO A 42 20.20 -0.95 6.81
N ALA A 43 18.87 -1.03 6.63
CA ALA A 43 18.07 -2.00 7.37
C ALA A 43 18.41 -3.44 6.98
N LEU A 44 18.64 -3.72 5.69
CA LEU A 44 18.99 -5.07 5.21
C LEU A 44 20.33 -5.56 5.75
N VAL A 45 21.32 -4.67 5.90
CA VAL A 45 22.63 -5.02 6.49
C VAL A 45 22.45 -5.55 7.92
N ILE A 46 21.50 -5.02 8.68
CA ILE A 46 21.17 -5.48 10.03
C ILE A 46 20.23 -6.68 9.99
N ALA A 47 19.15 -6.59 9.23
CA ALA A 47 18.04 -7.51 9.31
C ALA A 47 18.31 -8.87 8.64
N VAL A 48 19.10 -8.91 7.56
CA VAL A 48 19.39 -10.17 6.86
C VAL A 48 20.23 -11.13 7.70
N PRO A 49 21.36 -10.72 8.34
CA PRO A 49 22.10 -11.61 9.24
C PRO A 49 21.24 -12.13 10.41
N VAL A 50 20.40 -11.24 10.97
CA VAL A 50 19.47 -11.63 12.05
C VAL A 50 18.46 -12.66 11.55
N ALA A 51 17.87 -12.46 10.37
CA ALA A 51 16.92 -13.40 9.80
C ALA A 51 17.55 -14.78 9.59
N VAL A 52 18.74 -14.83 9.01
CA VAL A 52 19.50 -16.08 8.83
C VAL A 52 19.72 -16.75 10.19
N TRP A 53 20.16 -16.01 11.19
CA TRP A 53 20.35 -16.53 12.54
C TRP A 53 19.07 -17.11 13.14
N VAL A 54 17.96 -16.40 13.05
CA VAL A 54 16.64 -16.83 13.56
C VAL A 54 16.16 -18.10 12.84
N TYR A 55 16.30 -18.17 11.52
CA TYR A 55 15.94 -19.37 10.76
C TYR A 55 16.82 -20.58 11.10
N VAL A 56 18.13 -20.38 11.29
CA VAL A 56 19.05 -21.45 11.72
C VAL A 56 18.66 -21.96 13.11
N LEU A 57 18.42 -21.08 14.08
CA LEU A 57 17.97 -21.48 15.41
C LEU A 57 16.63 -22.25 15.36
N THR A 58 15.69 -21.77 14.56
CA THR A 58 14.39 -22.42 14.39
C THR A 58 14.56 -23.80 13.75
N PHE A 59 15.43 -23.93 12.74
CA PHE A 59 15.71 -25.19 12.07
C PHE A 59 16.34 -26.23 13.02
N ILE A 60 17.27 -25.79 13.86
CA ILE A 60 17.90 -26.67 14.86
C ILE A 60 16.87 -27.14 15.91
N ALA A 61 15.97 -26.24 16.31
CA ALA A 61 14.94 -26.56 17.30
C ALA A 61 13.81 -27.43 16.76
N ASP A 62 13.30 -27.09 15.58
CA ASP A 62 12.25 -27.81 14.86
C ASP A 62 12.31 -27.50 13.37
N TRP A 63 12.89 -28.41 12.60
CA TRP A 63 13.04 -28.26 11.15
C TRP A 63 11.70 -28.16 10.41
N ARG A 64 10.62 -28.78 10.93
CA ARG A 64 9.28 -28.73 10.30
C ARG A 64 8.68 -27.35 10.41
N THR A 65 8.79 -26.75 11.57
CA THR A 65 8.38 -25.34 11.77
C THR A 65 9.21 -24.40 10.91
N ALA A 66 10.53 -24.55 10.85
CA ALA A 66 11.39 -23.75 9.98
C ALA A 66 11.00 -23.89 8.50
N ALA A 67 10.77 -25.11 8.02
CA ALA A 67 10.35 -25.37 6.65
C ALA A 67 8.97 -24.75 6.35
N ALA A 68 8.02 -24.84 7.27
CA ALA A 68 6.70 -24.23 7.10
C ALA A 68 6.79 -22.69 6.96
N TYR A 69 7.55 -22.01 7.82
CA TYR A 69 7.72 -20.58 7.75
C TYR A 69 8.53 -20.13 6.51
N LEU A 70 9.55 -20.87 6.11
CA LEU A 70 10.28 -20.62 4.86
C LEU A 70 9.36 -20.76 3.65
N THR A 71 8.50 -21.77 3.64
CA THR A 71 7.51 -21.96 2.57
C THR A 71 6.51 -20.80 2.54
N LEU A 72 5.96 -20.40 3.70
CA LEU A 72 5.08 -19.25 3.79
C LEU A 72 5.77 -17.97 3.31
N ALA A 73 7.01 -17.76 3.74
CA ALA A 73 7.79 -16.59 3.32
C ALA A 73 8.04 -16.60 1.80
N ALA A 74 8.40 -17.76 1.22
CA ALA A 74 8.62 -17.90 -0.21
C ALA A 74 7.34 -17.61 -1.02
N VAL A 75 6.20 -18.18 -0.59
CA VAL A 75 4.89 -17.95 -1.22
C VAL A 75 4.50 -16.47 -1.13
N PHE A 76 4.68 -15.86 0.03
CA PHE A 76 4.31 -14.46 0.27
C PHE A 76 5.19 -13.50 -0.55
N CYS A 77 6.50 -13.72 -0.55
CA CYS A 77 7.42 -12.94 -1.38
C CYS A 77 7.14 -13.12 -2.88
N GLY A 78 6.89 -14.35 -3.32
CA GLY A 78 6.54 -14.66 -4.71
C GLY A 78 5.25 -13.99 -5.15
N PHE A 79 4.24 -13.97 -4.28
CA PHE A 79 2.97 -13.28 -4.51
C PHE A 79 3.19 -11.77 -4.74
N PHE A 80 3.90 -11.08 -3.83
CA PHE A 80 4.13 -9.65 -3.99
C PHE A 80 5.04 -9.31 -5.17
N TYR A 81 6.03 -10.15 -5.45
CA TYR A 81 6.86 -10.01 -6.64
C TYR A 81 6.03 -10.12 -7.92
N LEU A 82 5.15 -11.12 -8.01
CA LEU A 82 4.27 -11.31 -9.16
C LEU A 82 3.31 -10.12 -9.34
N PHE A 83 2.69 -9.66 -8.26
CA PHE A 83 1.78 -8.50 -8.31
C PHE A 83 2.50 -7.22 -8.73
N GLN A 84 3.74 -7.02 -8.29
CA GLN A 84 4.58 -5.93 -8.77
C GLN A 84 4.92 -6.07 -10.26
N ALA A 85 5.30 -7.27 -10.72
CA ALA A 85 5.63 -7.53 -12.11
C ALA A 85 4.43 -7.29 -13.05
N MET A 86 3.21 -7.54 -12.56
CA MET A 86 1.96 -7.25 -13.26
C MET A 86 1.51 -5.78 -13.13
N ASN A 87 2.27 -4.90 -12.48
CA ASN A 87 1.91 -3.51 -12.17
C ASN A 87 0.58 -3.36 -11.39
N LEU A 88 0.17 -4.38 -10.66
CA LEU A 88 -1.01 -4.36 -9.79
C LEU A 88 -0.69 -3.77 -8.41
N PHE A 89 0.58 -3.74 -8.03
CA PHE A 89 1.07 -3.25 -6.75
C PHE A 89 2.24 -2.29 -6.94
N GLY A 90 2.34 -1.27 -6.09
CA GLY A 90 3.45 -0.32 -6.14
C GLY A 90 4.79 -1.00 -5.84
N GLY A 91 5.84 -0.68 -6.62
CA GLY A 91 7.14 -1.32 -6.44
C GLY A 91 7.73 -1.13 -5.06
N ALA A 92 7.56 0.03 -4.44
CA ALA A 92 8.02 0.31 -3.08
C ALA A 92 7.24 -0.48 -2.03
N ASP A 93 5.91 -0.60 -2.22
CA ASP A 93 5.01 -1.31 -1.31
C ASP A 93 5.30 -2.81 -1.30
N ALA A 94 5.43 -3.41 -2.51
CA ALA A 94 5.81 -4.81 -2.66
C ALA A 94 7.17 -5.09 -2.02
N TYR A 95 8.15 -4.21 -2.26
CA TYR A 95 9.49 -4.36 -1.70
C TYR A 95 9.48 -4.27 -0.17
N ALA A 96 8.70 -3.37 0.42
CA ALA A 96 8.51 -3.27 1.87
C ALA A 96 8.00 -4.59 2.47
N LEU A 97 6.93 -5.16 1.88
CA LEU A 97 6.35 -6.41 2.34
C LEU A 97 7.29 -7.60 2.15
N ILE A 98 8.05 -7.65 1.05
CA ILE A 98 9.08 -8.67 0.83
C ILE A 98 10.19 -8.58 1.88
N VAL A 99 10.68 -7.37 2.19
CA VAL A 99 11.72 -7.16 3.22
C VAL A 99 11.21 -7.58 4.60
N ILE A 100 10.00 -7.16 4.98
CA ILE A 100 9.38 -7.57 6.24
C ILE A 100 9.27 -9.10 6.30
N THR A 101 8.79 -9.71 5.22
CA THR A 101 8.58 -11.17 5.13
C THR A 101 9.88 -11.96 5.26
N ALA A 102 10.91 -11.53 4.56
CA ALA A 102 12.19 -12.22 4.59
C ALA A 102 12.94 -12.07 5.92
N CYS A 103 12.79 -10.89 6.56
CA CYS A 103 13.61 -10.52 7.71
C CYS A 103 12.92 -10.69 9.07
N ILE A 104 11.59 -10.69 9.13
CA ILE A 104 10.84 -10.82 10.40
C ILE A 104 9.70 -11.85 10.23
N PRO A 105 9.99 -13.15 10.23
CA PRO A 105 8.96 -14.17 10.04
C PRO A 105 8.06 -14.37 11.25
N PHE A 106 8.55 -14.03 12.45
CA PHE A 106 7.87 -14.23 13.74
C PHE A 106 7.66 -12.91 14.47
N HIS A 107 6.72 -12.88 15.42
CA HIS A 107 6.59 -11.76 16.34
C HIS A 107 7.82 -11.67 17.25
N PRO A 108 8.48 -10.49 17.34
CA PRO A 108 9.68 -10.33 18.18
C PRO A 108 9.42 -10.47 19.68
N PHE A 109 8.20 -10.11 20.11
CA PHE A 109 7.76 -10.17 21.51
C PHE A 109 6.23 -10.32 21.59
N GLU A 110 5.71 -10.54 22.79
CA GLU A 110 4.27 -10.60 23.03
C GLU A 110 3.63 -9.23 22.86
N THR A 111 2.54 -9.19 22.13
CA THR A 111 1.79 -7.97 21.81
C THR A 111 0.64 -7.76 22.83
N ILE A 112 0.11 -6.52 22.92
CA ILE A 112 -0.92 -6.14 23.89
C ILE A 112 -2.16 -7.07 23.82
N PHE A 113 -2.64 -7.34 22.61
CA PHE A 113 -3.83 -8.17 22.38
C PHE A 113 -3.51 -9.60 21.91
N GLY A 114 -2.23 -9.97 21.93
CA GLY A 114 -1.77 -11.28 21.47
C GLY A 114 -1.62 -11.35 19.95
N THR A 115 -1.24 -12.52 19.49
CA THR A 115 -0.98 -12.82 18.08
C THR A 115 -2.00 -13.83 17.56
N SER A 116 -2.27 -13.81 16.24
CA SER A 116 -3.09 -14.83 15.62
C SER A 116 -2.45 -16.23 15.75
N PRO A 117 -3.25 -17.30 15.71
CA PRO A 117 -2.73 -18.68 15.78
C PRO A 117 -1.71 -19.01 14.71
N LEU A 118 -1.75 -18.34 13.55
CA LEU A 118 -0.79 -18.53 12.48
C LEU A 118 0.63 -18.09 12.88
N GLY A 119 0.76 -17.07 13.76
CA GLY A 119 2.03 -16.56 14.27
C GLY A 119 2.97 -15.95 13.21
N PHE A 120 2.50 -15.80 11.97
CA PHE A 120 3.28 -15.28 10.84
C PHE A 120 3.17 -13.75 10.79
N PHE A 121 4.20 -13.07 11.30
CA PHE A 121 4.23 -11.62 11.46
C PHE A 121 3.92 -10.82 10.18
N PRO A 122 4.45 -11.16 9.00
CA PRO A 122 4.17 -10.42 7.76
C PRO A 122 2.68 -10.42 7.38
N PHE A 123 1.97 -11.51 7.66
CA PHE A 123 0.54 -11.60 7.41
C PHE A 123 -0.25 -10.66 8.33
N THR A 124 0.11 -10.60 9.61
CA THR A 124 -0.48 -9.64 10.56
C THR A 124 -0.23 -8.19 10.11
N VAL A 125 0.99 -7.88 9.63
CA VAL A 125 1.31 -6.55 9.08
C VAL A 125 0.41 -6.21 7.90
N LEU A 126 0.28 -7.13 6.94
CA LEU A 126 -0.56 -6.92 5.76
C LEU A 126 -2.03 -6.71 6.13
N ILE A 127 -2.58 -7.56 6.98
CA ILE A 127 -3.99 -7.46 7.41
C ILE A 127 -4.23 -6.13 8.12
N ASN A 128 -3.38 -5.76 9.07
CA ASN A 128 -3.49 -4.47 9.76
C ASN A 128 -3.37 -3.30 8.77
N ALA A 129 -2.43 -3.37 7.81
CA ALA A 129 -2.26 -2.34 6.78
C ALA A 129 -3.53 -2.19 5.91
N VAL A 130 -4.14 -3.29 5.50
CA VAL A 130 -5.39 -3.29 4.73
C VAL A 130 -6.54 -2.69 5.54
N LEU A 131 -6.69 -3.08 6.80
CA LEU A 131 -7.74 -2.54 7.68
C LEU A 131 -7.57 -1.03 7.89
N ILE A 132 -6.36 -0.58 8.16
CA ILE A 132 -6.04 0.84 8.31
C ILE A 132 -6.30 1.60 7.01
N ASN A 133 -5.96 0.99 5.87
CA ASN A 133 -6.16 1.62 4.56
C ASN A 133 -7.64 1.85 4.22
N ILE A 134 -8.58 1.12 4.80
CA ILE A 134 -10.03 1.33 4.61
C ILE A 134 -10.47 2.72 5.10
N VAL A 135 -9.76 3.30 6.06
CA VAL A 135 -10.07 4.64 6.60
C VAL A 135 -9.93 5.71 5.51
N ALA A 136 -9.02 5.58 4.57
CA ALA A 136 -8.78 6.60 3.57
C ALA A 136 -9.94 6.77 2.56
N PRO A 137 -10.50 5.73 1.94
CA PRO A 137 -11.73 5.86 1.13
C PRO A 137 -12.91 6.43 1.91
N LEU A 138 -13.06 6.07 3.19
CA LEU A 138 -14.12 6.62 4.04
C LEU A 138 -13.92 8.10 4.31
N ALA A 139 -12.70 8.55 4.55
CA ALA A 139 -12.36 9.95 4.73
C ALA A 139 -12.61 10.76 3.44
N ILE A 140 -12.27 10.20 2.27
CA ILE A 140 -12.53 10.81 0.97
C ILE A 140 -14.04 10.94 0.73
N LEU A 141 -14.82 9.90 1.02
CA LEU A 141 -16.27 9.93 0.93
C LEU A 141 -16.84 11.03 1.81
N LEU A 142 -16.44 11.07 3.09
CA LEU A 142 -16.91 12.08 4.03
C LEU A 142 -16.59 13.50 3.55
N LYS A 143 -15.37 13.72 3.07
CA LYS A 143 -14.98 15.01 2.46
C LYS A 143 -15.90 15.38 1.31
N ASN A 144 -16.13 14.45 0.36
CA ASN A 144 -16.98 14.70 -0.79
C ASN A 144 -18.44 15.02 -0.39
N LEU A 145 -18.96 14.36 0.64
CA LEU A 145 -20.31 14.62 1.16
C LEU A 145 -20.39 16.00 1.82
N ILE A 146 -19.40 16.39 2.60
CA ILE A 146 -19.33 17.72 3.25
C ILE A 146 -19.24 18.83 2.20
N GLU A 147 -18.47 18.63 1.15
CA GLU A 147 -18.29 19.59 0.05
C GLU A 147 -19.47 19.58 -0.93
N GLY A 148 -20.44 18.67 -0.78
CA GLY A 148 -21.61 18.55 -1.67
C GLY A 148 -21.26 18.09 -3.09
N ASN A 149 -20.12 17.40 -3.26
CA ASN A 149 -19.69 16.87 -4.54
C ASN A 149 -20.63 15.77 -5.04
N ARG A 150 -20.97 15.79 -6.34
CA ARG A 150 -21.85 14.79 -6.96
C ARG A 150 -21.11 13.98 -7.99
N ALA A 151 -21.07 12.67 -7.80
CA ALA A 151 -20.47 11.69 -8.70
C ALA A 151 -21.03 10.29 -8.41
N PRO A 152 -20.78 9.29 -9.27
CA PRO A 152 -21.05 7.89 -8.94
C PRO A 152 -20.42 7.50 -7.61
N LEU A 153 -21.08 6.61 -6.87
CA LEU A 153 -20.64 6.22 -5.52
C LEU A 153 -19.19 5.75 -5.49
N SER A 154 -18.76 4.95 -6.47
CA SER A 154 -17.37 4.51 -6.60
C SER A 154 -16.37 5.68 -6.72
N CYS A 155 -16.74 6.75 -7.42
CA CYS A 155 -15.90 7.93 -7.57
C CYS A 155 -15.85 8.75 -6.27
N LEU A 156 -16.94 8.82 -5.52
CA LEU A 156 -16.99 9.50 -4.21
C LEU A 156 -16.07 8.85 -3.17
N PHE A 157 -15.88 7.52 -3.24
CA PHE A 157 -14.96 6.79 -2.36
C PHE A 157 -13.49 6.89 -2.80
N LEU A 158 -13.23 6.93 -4.10
CA LEU A 158 -11.89 6.72 -4.65
C LEU A 158 -11.24 8.00 -5.17
N GLY A 159 -11.97 9.12 -5.21
CA GLY A 159 -11.45 10.36 -5.78
C GLY A 159 -12.19 11.60 -5.30
N PHE A 160 -11.72 12.73 -5.78
CA PHE A 160 -12.32 14.05 -5.51
C PHE A 160 -12.05 14.99 -6.70
N PRO A 161 -12.86 16.05 -6.85
CA PRO A 161 -12.66 17.01 -7.92
C PRO A 161 -11.53 17.99 -7.56
N VAL A 162 -10.67 18.25 -8.54
CA VAL A 162 -9.59 19.24 -8.47
C VAL A 162 -9.77 20.32 -9.54
N SER A 163 -9.11 21.46 -9.39
CA SER A 163 -9.10 22.49 -10.44
C SER A 163 -8.38 21.98 -11.68
N GLY A 164 -9.03 22.07 -12.85
CA GLY A 164 -8.43 21.70 -14.12
C GLY A 164 -7.20 22.53 -14.49
N GLU A 165 -7.09 23.79 -13.98
CA GLU A 165 -5.91 24.62 -14.15
C GLU A 165 -4.70 24.10 -13.35
N LYS A 166 -4.95 23.51 -12.18
CA LYS A 166 -3.91 23.05 -11.24
C LYS A 166 -3.71 21.52 -11.27
N ILE A 167 -4.37 20.82 -12.19
CA ILE A 167 -4.35 19.34 -12.24
C ILE A 167 -2.94 18.77 -12.35
N GLN A 168 -2.02 19.49 -12.98
CA GLN A 168 -0.62 19.09 -13.10
C GLN A 168 0.14 19.06 -11.76
N ASN A 169 -0.35 19.76 -10.73
CA ASN A 169 0.24 19.82 -9.39
C ASN A 169 -0.28 18.73 -8.47
N GLU A 170 -1.34 18.04 -8.89
CA GLU A 170 -1.97 16.98 -8.13
C GLU A 170 -1.34 15.62 -8.42
N PHE A 171 -1.64 14.62 -7.57
CA PHE A 171 -1.20 13.24 -7.73
C PHE A 171 -2.40 12.30 -7.79
N GLY A 172 -2.68 11.75 -8.96
CA GLY A 172 -3.80 10.83 -9.15
C GLY A 172 -4.04 10.49 -10.60
N PHE A 173 -4.92 9.52 -10.84
CA PHE A 173 -5.38 9.17 -12.18
C PHE A 173 -6.67 9.92 -12.48
N VAL A 174 -6.80 10.45 -13.69
CA VAL A 174 -8.05 11.07 -14.13
C VAL A 174 -9.16 10.01 -14.19
N MET A 175 -10.31 10.34 -13.59
CA MET A 175 -11.46 9.44 -13.43
C MET A 175 -12.62 9.75 -14.39
N GLU A 176 -12.44 10.67 -15.31
CA GLU A 176 -13.46 11.02 -16.29
C GLU A 176 -12.86 11.23 -17.67
N ASP A 177 -13.60 10.82 -18.68
CA ASP A 177 -13.34 11.20 -20.06
C ASP A 177 -14.07 12.51 -20.31
N ILE A 178 -13.36 13.51 -20.82
CA ILE A 178 -13.90 14.83 -21.17
C ILE A 178 -13.65 15.05 -22.65
N GLU A 179 -14.71 15.22 -23.40
CA GLU A 179 -14.65 15.46 -24.85
C GLU A 179 -15.45 16.71 -25.20
N GLU A 180 -15.07 17.40 -26.26
CA GLU A 180 -15.83 18.51 -26.80
C GLU A 180 -16.74 17.97 -27.91
N GLY A 181 -18.06 18.09 -27.69
CA GLY A 181 -19.06 17.70 -28.68
C GLY A 181 -19.10 18.64 -29.90
N GLU A 182 -19.81 18.25 -30.95
CA GLU A 182 -19.95 19.02 -32.18
C GLU A 182 -20.57 20.43 -31.96
N ASP A 183 -21.33 20.57 -30.89
CA ASP A 183 -21.96 21.83 -30.45
C ASP A 183 -21.06 22.68 -29.54
N GLY A 184 -19.79 22.30 -29.35
CA GLY A 184 -18.85 22.98 -28.46
C GLY A 184 -19.09 22.79 -26.97
N ARG A 185 -20.09 21.95 -26.61
CA ARG A 185 -20.35 21.61 -25.21
C ARG A 185 -19.44 20.46 -24.77
N LEU A 186 -19.03 20.53 -23.49
CA LEU A 186 -18.24 19.47 -22.89
C LEU A 186 -19.12 18.28 -22.48
N VAL A 187 -18.82 17.14 -23.05
CA VAL A 187 -19.39 15.86 -22.65
C VAL A 187 -18.46 15.23 -21.63
N ARG A 188 -18.98 14.91 -20.44
CA ARG A 188 -18.22 14.34 -19.33
C ARG A 188 -18.78 12.96 -18.99
N ARG A 189 -17.91 11.96 -18.93
CA ARG A 189 -18.26 10.58 -18.59
C ARG A 189 -17.32 10.05 -17.54
N PHE A 190 -17.86 9.61 -16.40
CA PHE A 190 -17.07 8.94 -15.38
C PHE A 190 -16.59 7.56 -15.83
N ILE A 191 -15.32 7.25 -15.57
CA ILE A 191 -14.72 5.96 -15.80
C ILE A 191 -15.00 5.10 -14.57
N GLY A 192 -15.95 4.17 -14.67
CA GLY A 192 -16.27 3.24 -13.59
C GLY A 192 -15.16 2.21 -13.35
N PHE A 193 -15.22 1.51 -12.21
CA PHE A 193 -14.21 0.50 -11.84
C PHE A 193 -14.07 -0.60 -12.90
N THR A 194 -15.16 -1.14 -13.39
CA THR A 194 -15.18 -2.21 -14.42
C THR A 194 -14.58 -1.75 -15.75
N GLU A 195 -14.89 -0.51 -16.16
CA GLU A 195 -14.31 0.08 -17.36
C GLU A 195 -12.81 0.34 -17.18
N SER A 196 -12.40 0.83 -16.01
CA SER A 196 -11.00 1.03 -15.65
C SER A 196 -10.21 -0.27 -15.74
N LEU A 197 -10.77 -1.37 -15.21
CA LEU A 197 -10.13 -2.69 -15.26
C LEU A 197 -10.04 -3.21 -16.68
N ARG A 198 -11.10 -3.05 -17.48
CA ARG A 198 -11.13 -3.44 -18.90
C ARG A 198 -10.06 -2.69 -19.71
N ARG A 199 -9.90 -1.38 -19.48
CA ARG A 199 -8.85 -0.57 -20.11
C ARG A 199 -7.44 -1.04 -19.75
N ILE A 200 -7.19 -1.37 -18.48
CA ILE A 200 -5.91 -1.94 -18.04
C ILE A 200 -5.61 -3.26 -18.76
N ILE A 201 -6.60 -4.17 -18.87
CA ILE A 201 -6.45 -5.46 -19.56
C ILE A 201 -6.17 -5.25 -21.05
N ARG A 202 -6.74 -4.22 -21.67
CA ARG A 202 -6.50 -3.85 -23.08
C ARG A 202 -5.17 -3.13 -23.30
N GLY A 203 -4.42 -2.83 -22.24
CA GLY A 203 -3.17 -2.06 -22.33
C GLY A 203 -3.37 -0.56 -22.57
N GLU A 204 -4.60 -0.05 -22.42
CA GLU A 204 -4.88 1.37 -22.52
C GLU A 204 -4.33 2.10 -21.29
N ARG A 205 -3.51 3.11 -21.50
CA ARG A 205 -2.94 3.89 -20.40
C ARG A 205 -3.99 4.86 -19.85
N ARG A 206 -4.17 4.82 -18.54
CA ARG A 206 -4.92 5.88 -17.83
C ARG A 206 -4.05 7.11 -17.71
N ILE A 207 -4.65 8.28 -17.89
CA ILE A 207 -3.94 9.55 -17.74
C ILE A 207 -3.60 9.74 -16.26
N TYR A 208 -2.31 9.77 -15.96
CA TYR A 208 -1.79 10.08 -14.64
C TYR A 208 -1.36 11.56 -14.61
N THR A 209 -1.72 12.27 -13.58
CA THR A 209 -1.43 13.72 -13.47
C THR A 209 0.06 14.05 -13.55
N LYS A 210 0.92 13.09 -13.16
CA LYS A 210 2.37 13.22 -13.33
C LYS A 210 2.79 13.26 -14.80
N ASP A 211 2.13 12.48 -15.66
CA ASP A 211 2.44 12.47 -17.10
C ASP A 211 2.06 13.81 -17.73
N LEU A 212 0.93 14.40 -17.31
CA LEU A 212 0.52 15.76 -17.70
C LEU A 212 1.56 16.83 -17.33
N ARG A 213 2.29 16.63 -16.24
CA ARG A 213 3.34 17.53 -15.76
C ARG A 213 4.67 17.29 -16.46
N GLN A 214 5.04 16.02 -16.73
CA GLN A 214 6.33 15.65 -17.32
C GLN A 214 6.35 15.80 -18.84
N HIS A 215 5.21 15.59 -19.50
CA HIS A 215 5.05 15.61 -20.96
C HIS A 215 3.86 16.50 -21.38
N PRO A 216 3.83 17.80 -21.00
CA PRO A 216 2.69 18.67 -21.26
C PRO A 216 2.40 18.82 -22.76
N ASP A 217 3.42 18.70 -23.59
CA ASP A 217 3.27 18.84 -25.04
C ASP A 217 2.48 17.68 -25.67
N GLU A 218 2.57 16.48 -25.10
CA GLU A 218 1.81 15.31 -25.54
C GLU A 218 0.32 15.38 -25.13
N TYR A 219 0.01 16.14 -24.08
CA TYR A 219 -1.33 16.22 -23.46
C TYR A 219 -1.97 17.61 -23.59
N GLN A 220 -1.59 18.41 -24.57
CA GLN A 220 -2.12 19.78 -24.75
C GLN A 220 -3.63 19.82 -24.94
N LYS A 221 -4.18 18.84 -25.66
CA LYS A 221 -5.62 18.71 -25.90
C LYS A 221 -6.35 18.46 -24.57
N GLU A 222 -5.91 17.49 -23.82
CA GLU A 222 -6.48 17.11 -22.53
C GLU A 222 -6.38 18.27 -21.52
N LEU A 223 -5.22 18.91 -21.42
CA LEU A 223 -5.02 20.07 -20.54
C LEU A 223 -5.95 21.22 -20.89
N THR A 224 -6.19 21.46 -22.17
CA THR A 224 -7.14 22.48 -22.63
C THR A 224 -8.57 22.13 -22.23
N LEU A 225 -8.97 20.86 -22.41
CA LEU A 225 -10.29 20.37 -22.01
C LEU A 225 -10.47 20.44 -20.49
N TYR A 226 -9.46 20.09 -19.70
CA TYR A 226 -9.52 20.16 -18.24
C TYR A 226 -9.63 21.59 -17.72
N ARG A 227 -8.94 22.56 -18.34
CA ARG A 227 -9.11 23.98 -18.03
C ARG A 227 -10.52 24.47 -18.36
N LYS A 228 -11.04 24.11 -19.55
CA LYS A 228 -12.42 24.44 -19.93
C LYS A 228 -13.46 23.81 -19.00
N ALA A 229 -13.22 22.59 -18.51
CA ALA A 229 -14.09 21.87 -17.60
C ALA A 229 -14.12 22.46 -16.18
N GLY A 230 -13.11 23.25 -15.81
CA GLY A 230 -12.97 23.92 -14.52
C GLY A 230 -12.64 22.97 -13.37
N ARG A 231 -13.41 21.92 -13.15
CA ARG A 231 -13.17 20.88 -12.12
C ARG A 231 -13.09 19.51 -12.80
N VAL A 232 -12.09 18.72 -12.44
CA VAL A 232 -11.83 17.39 -12.99
C VAL A 232 -11.65 16.39 -11.85
N TRP A 233 -12.29 15.25 -11.95
CA TRP A 233 -12.17 14.19 -10.94
C TRP A 233 -10.89 13.41 -11.13
N ILE A 234 -10.14 13.26 -10.05
CA ILE A 234 -8.97 12.41 -10.00
C ILE A 234 -9.10 11.40 -8.87
N SER A 235 -8.56 10.20 -9.07
CA SER A 235 -8.43 9.22 -7.99
C SER A 235 -7.29 9.66 -7.07
N TYR A 236 -7.49 9.51 -5.78
CA TYR A 236 -6.41 9.71 -4.82
C TYR A 236 -5.49 8.50 -4.86
N GLY A 237 -4.27 8.71 -5.32
CA GLY A 237 -3.22 7.69 -5.22
C GLY A 237 -2.71 7.64 -3.78
N ILE A 238 -3.30 6.79 -2.95
CA ILE A 238 -2.82 6.60 -1.57
C ILE A 238 -1.50 5.85 -1.64
N PRO A 239 -0.40 6.42 -1.09
CA PRO A 239 0.85 5.67 -0.95
C PRO A 239 0.63 4.53 0.04
N PHE A 240 0.60 3.29 -0.44
CA PHE A 240 0.28 2.15 0.43
C PHE A 240 1.38 1.85 1.47
N ILE A 241 2.59 2.40 1.28
CA ILE A 241 3.67 2.27 2.25
C ILE A 241 3.32 2.89 3.62
N ILE A 242 2.45 3.91 3.65
CA ILE A 242 1.98 4.52 4.91
C ILE A 242 1.10 3.55 5.70
N PRO A 243 0.04 2.96 5.11
CA PRO A 243 -0.69 1.86 5.73
C PRO A 243 0.18 0.67 6.13
N ILE A 244 1.17 0.28 5.31
CA ILE A 244 2.12 -0.78 5.67
C ILE A 244 2.91 -0.41 6.91
N THR A 245 3.42 0.83 6.99
CA THR A 245 4.15 1.32 8.16
C THR A 245 3.28 1.33 9.41
N ALA A 246 2.06 1.84 9.31
CA ALA A 246 1.10 1.83 10.40
C ALA A 246 0.73 0.41 10.80
N GLY A 247 0.46 -0.48 9.83
CA GLY A 247 0.18 -1.89 10.04
C GLY A 247 1.34 -2.65 10.69
N PHE A 248 2.59 -2.31 10.32
CA PHE A 248 3.79 -2.85 10.93
C PHE A 248 3.91 -2.46 12.41
N LEU A 249 3.76 -1.17 12.71
CA LEU A 249 3.81 -0.68 14.09
C LEU A 249 2.67 -1.27 14.93
N THR A 250 1.47 -1.35 14.36
CA THR A 250 0.33 -1.98 15.03
C THR A 250 0.57 -3.47 15.26
N ALA A 251 1.07 -4.20 14.25
CA ALA A 251 1.40 -5.62 14.40
C ALA A 251 2.48 -5.84 15.47
N LEU A 252 3.44 -4.92 15.53
CA LEU A 252 4.56 -5.02 16.48
C LEU A 252 4.13 -4.80 17.94
N PHE A 253 3.31 -3.78 18.22
CA PHE A 253 2.98 -3.37 19.57
C PHE A 253 1.58 -3.82 20.02
N VAL A 254 0.58 -3.67 19.16
CA VAL A 254 -0.83 -3.95 19.48
C VAL A 254 -1.18 -5.41 19.22
N GLY A 255 -0.74 -5.96 18.08
CA GLY A 255 -1.02 -7.31 17.64
C GLY A 255 -1.88 -7.38 16.39
N ASP A 256 -2.63 -8.46 16.27
CA ASP A 256 -3.50 -8.72 15.11
C ASP A 256 -4.91 -8.15 15.35
N ILE A 257 -5.19 -6.97 14.77
CA ILE A 257 -6.50 -6.30 14.93
C ILE A 257 -7.64 -7.19 14.41
N PHE A 258 -7.44 -7.87 13.27
CA PHE A 258 -8.46 -8.72 12.70
C PHE A 258 -8.80 -9.89 13.62
N PHE A 259 -7.79 -10.50 14.21
CA PHE A 259 -7.98 -11.59 15.17
C PHE A 259 -8.76 -11.13 16.42
N VAL A 260 -8.44 -9.92 16.93
CA VAL A 260 -9.17 -9.32 18.05
C VAL A 260 -10.63 -9.08 17.70
N ILE A 261 -10.92 -8.51 16.52
CA ILE A 261 -12.29 -8.29 16.05
C ILE A 261 -13.04 -9.62 15.92
N MET A 262 -12.40 -10.64 15.33
CA MET A 262 -13.02 -11.97 15.16
C MET A 262 -13.32 -12.64 16.51
N LYS A 263 -12.41 -12.52 17.50
CA LYS A 263 -12.67 -12.99 18.87
C LYS A 263 -13.87 -12.30 19.50
N ALA A 264 -13.91 -10.98 19.38
CA ALA A 264 -15.03 -10.19 19.94
C ALA A 264 -16.37 -10.56 19.32
N ILE A 265 -16.42 -10.81 17.99
CA ILE A 265 -17.65 -11.24 17.29
C ILE A 265 -18.04 -12.67 17.70
N ALA A 266 -17.06 -13.56 17.85
CA ALA A 266 -17.31 -14.95 18.23
C ALA A 266 -17.64 -15.15 19.74
N GLY A 267 -17.55 -14.09 20.55
CA GLY A 267 -17.84 -14.15 21.98
C GLY A 267 -16.77 -14.90 22.78
N MET A 268 -15.56 -15.02 22.27
CA MET A 268 -14.42 -15.72 22.85
C MET A 268 -13.43 -14.78 23.54
#